data_c69caa7efeef821caeb3ed5cb4cac249
#
_entry.id   c69caa7efeef821caeb3ed5cb4cac249
#
_cell.length_a   1.000
_cell.length_b   1.000
_cell.length_c   1.000
_cell.angle_alpha   90.00
_cell.angle_beta   90.00
_cell.angle_gamma   90.00
#
_symmetry.space_group_name_H-M   'P 1'
#
loop_
_entity.id
_entity.type
_entity.pdbx_description
1 polymer ?
#
loop_
_entity_poly.entity_id
_entity_poly.type
_entity_poly.pdbx_seq_one_letter_code
_entity_poly.pdbx_strand_id
1 'polypeptide(L)'
;RQRQMCIRDRDLGWMNDTLAYFKKDPIYRQYPDTHNKLTFSMMYFYRENYILPFSHDEVVHSKGTILDKMWGNNEQKFAQCKALYLYMMTHPGKKLNFMGNEFGQLREWSEAKEQDWIILKYPIHDAFHKYMIKLNDIYKKEKAFHYDYHKENFEWLDCHQEERCIY
;
A
#
# COMPACT_ATOMS: atom_id res chain seq x y z
N ARG A 1 -4.09 -13.12 32.70
CA ARG A 1 -4.39 -11.72 32.25
C ARG A 1 -3.33 -11.10 31.31
N GLN A 2 -2.34 -11.87 30.80
CA GLN A 2 -1.27 -11.35 29.94
C GLN A 2 -1.40 -11.75 28.45
N ARG A 3 -2.53 -12.27 27.98
CA ARG A 3 -2.69 -12.78 26.61
C ARG A 3 -3.73 -12.03 25.76
N GLN A 4 -3.98 -10.80 26.07
CA GLN A 4 -4.73 -9.88 25.19
C GLN A 4 -3.87 -8.72 24.71
N MET A 5 -2.60 -8.95 24.49
CA MET A 5 -1.92 -8.16 23.45
C MET A 5 -2.55 -8.61 22.14
N CYS A 6 -3.26 -7.72 21.50
CA CYS A 6 -3.83 -7.96 20.17
C CYS A 6 -2.67 -8.40 19.27
N ILE A 7 -2.50 -9.69 19.10
CA ILE A 7 -1.60 -10.25 18.10
C ILE A 7 -2.29 -9.93 16.78
N ARG A 8 -1.80 -8.88 16.12
CA ARG A 8 -2.20 -8.55 14.76
C ARG A 8 -1.13 -9.10 13.86
N ASP A 9 -1.52 -10.00 12.99
CA ASP A 9 -0.60 -10.57 12.02
C ASP A 9 -0.38 -9.61 10.85
N ARG A 10 0.85 -9.58 10.34
CA ARG A 10 1.17 -8.86 9.11
C ARG A 10 0.63 -9.66 7.93
N ASP A 11 -0.22 -9.05 7.12
CA ASP A 11 -0.69 -9.66 5.88
C ASP A 11 0.39 -9.57 4.79
N LEU A 12 1.33 -10.50 4.84
CA LEU A 12 2.40 -10.59 3.84
C LEU A 12 1.85 -11.08 2.49
N GLY A 13 0.76 -11.83 2.47
CA GLY A 13 0.07 -12.26 1.26
C GLY A 13 -0.46 -11.05 0.49
N TRP A 14 -1.24 -10.20 1.15
CA TRP A 14 -1.72 -8.94 0.59
C TRP A 14 -0.57 -8.06 0.07
N MET A 15 0.48 -7.91 0.87
CA MET A 15 1.63 -7.08 0.50
C MET A 15 2.31 -7.58 -0.78
N ASN A 16 2.63 -8.87 -0.83
CA ASN A 16 3.33 -9.46 -1.98
C ASN A 16 2.48 -9.40 -3.24
N ASP A 17 1.19 -9.72 -3.13
CA ASP A 17 0.27 -9.69 -4.26
C ASP A 17 0.04 -8.28 -4.78
N THR A 18 -0.14 -7.30 -3.88
CA THR A 18 -0.29 -5.89 -4.23
C THR A 18 0.96 -5.35 -4.93
N LEU A 19 2.15 -5.60 -4.39
CA LEU A 19 3.40 -5.18 -5.03
C LEU A 19 3.63 -5.86 -6.38
N ALA A 20 3.29 -7.16 -6.50
CA ALA A 20 3.38 -7.88 -7.76
C ALA A 20 2.43 -7.31 -8.83
N TYR A 21 1.23 -6.89 -8.44
CA TYR A 21 0.28 -6.21 -9.32
C TYR A 21 0.84 -4.89 -9.85
N PHE A 22 1.30 -4.00 -8.95
CA PHE A 22 1.79 -2.68 -9.34
C PHE A 22 3.12 -2.71 -10.09
N LYS A 23 3.89 -3.78 -9.95
CA LYS A 23 5.12 -4.01 -10.71
C LYS A 23 4.87 -4.38 -12.18
N LYS A 24 3.70 -4.97 -12.48
CA LYS A 24 3.36 -5.35 -13.86
C LYS A 24 2.97 -4.13 -14.70
N ASP A 25 3.28 -4.20 -15.99
CA ASP A 25 2.76 -3.27 -16.98
C ASP A 25 1.23 -3.27 -16.95
N PRO A 26 0.57 -2.09 -16.95
CA PRO A 26 -0.89 -1.96 -16.91
C PRO A 26 -1.63 -2.82 -17.94
N ILE A 27 -1.04 -3.03 -19.14
CA ILE A 27 -1.65 -3.85 -20.19
C ILE A 27 -1.87 -5.31 -19.76
N TYR A 28 -1.04 -5.82 -18.83
CA TYR A 28 -1.15 -7.18 -18.32
C TYR A 28 -2.00 -7.30 -17.04
N ARG A 29 -2.49 -6.18 -16.50
CA ARG A 29 -3.29 -6.19 -15.25
C ARG A 29 -4.72 -6.66 -15.46
N GLN A 30 -5.21 -6.61 -16.70
CA GLN A 30 -6.53 -7.11 -17.08
C GLN A 30 -6.67 -8.64 -16.99
N TYR A 31 -5.57 -9.39 -16.96
CA TYR A 31 -5.65 -10.84 -16.87
C TYR A 31 -6.08 -11.28 -15.46
N PRO A 32 -6.97 -12.29 -15.35
CA PRO A 32 -7.52 -12.75 -14.08
C PRO A 32 -6.46 -13.06 -13.03
N ASP A 33 -5.37 -13.73 -13.40
CA ASP A 33 -4.25 -14.07 -12.51
C ASP A 33 -3.58 -12.83 -11.89
N THR A 34 -3.64 -11.70 -12.57
CA THR A 34 -3.06 -10.45 -12.07
C THR A 34 -4.11 -9.63 -11.30
N HIS A 35 -5.32 -9.54 -11.84
CA HIS A 35 -6.43 -8.84 -11.22
C HIS A 35 -6.76 -9.42 -9.83
N ASN A 36 -6.87 -10.74 -9.73
CA ASN A 36 -7.15 -11.44 -8.48
C ASN A 36 -6.15 -11.14 -7.35
N LYS A 37 -4.95 -10.68 -7.66
CA LYS A 37 -3.96 -10.27 -6.63
C LYS A 37 -4.45 -9.12 -5.75
N LEU A 38 -5.32 -8.26 -6.24
CA LEU A 38 -5.90 -7.19 -5.42
C LEU A 38 -7.14 -7.62 -4.65
N THR A 39 -7.89 -8.59 -5.16
CA THR A 39 -9.18 -8.98 -4.56
C THR A 39 -9.07 -10.19 -3.64
N PHE A 40 -8.07 -11.04 -3.84
CA PHE A 40 -7.94 -12.33 -3.16
C PHE A 40 -7.81 -12.21 -1.63
N SER A 41 -7.16 -11.18 -1.12
CA SER A 41 -6.99 -10.96 0.33
C SER A 41 -8.32 -10.94 1.08
N MET A 42 -9.38 -10.43 0.46
CA MET A 42 -10.71 -10.35 1.07
C MET A 42 -11.35 -11.72 1.32
N MET A 43 -10.87 -12.80 0.69
CA MET A 43 -11.32 -14.17 0.93
C MET A 43 -11.00 -14.67 2.35
N TYR A 44 -9.91 -14.16 2.93
CA TYR A 44 -9.46 -14.60 4.25
C TYR A 44 -9.35 -13.48 5.28
N PHE A 45 -9.43 -12.22 4.85
CA PHE A 45 -9.12 -11.04 5.65
C PHE A 45 -9.84 -10.99 7.01
N TYR A 46 -11.11 -11.37 7.06
CA TYR A 46 -11.92 -11.34 8.28
C TYR A 46 -11.74 -12.55 9.22
N ARG A 47 -10.79 -13.44 8.90
CA ARG A 47 -10.48 -14.59 9.79
C ARG A 47 -9.61 -14.16 10.98
N GLU A 48 -8.81 -13.10 10.81
CA GLU A 48 -7.90 -12.55 11.80
C GLU A 48 -7.83 -11.02 11.71
N ASN A 49 -7.18 -10.39 12.70
CA ASN A 49 -6.99 -8.94 12.71
C ASN A 49 -5.67 -8.59 12.00
N TYR A 50 -5.70 -8.46 10.69
CA TYR A 50 -4.52 -8.17 9.88
C TYR A 50 -4.07 -6.71 9.93
N ILE A 51 -2.75 -6.51 9.81
CA ILE A 51 -2.11 -5.24 9.49
C ILE A 51 -1.60 -5.34 8.05
N LEU A 52 -1.89 -4.33 7.23
CA LEU A 52 -1.36 -4.19 5.88
C LEU A 52 0.03 -3.54 5.95
N PRO A 53 1.13 -4.29 5.71
CA PRO A 53 2.47 -3.78 5.95
C PRO A 53 3.17 -3.32 4.67
N PHE A 54 3.71 -2.11 4.67
CA PHE A 54 4.92 -1.78 3.90
C PHE A 54 6.02 -1.47 4.91
N SER A 55 6.64 -2.54 5.43
CA SER A 55 7.63 -2.47 6.49
C SER A 55 9.06 -2.26 5.97
N HIS A 56 10.02 -2.18 6.88
CA HIS A 56 11.44 -2.08 6.53
C HIS A 56 11.93 -3.27 5.69
N ASP A 57 11.37 -4.45 5.90
CA ASP A 57 11.76 -5.67 5.18
C ASP A 57 11.65 -5.55 3.66
N GLU A 58 10.81 -4.63 3.18
CA GLU A 58 10.60 -4.41 1.74
C GLU A 58 11.48 -3.31 1.14
N VAL A 59 12.23 -2.59 1.97
CA VAL A 59 13.07 -1.46 1.53
C VAL A 59 14.53 -1.58 1.95
N VAL A 60 14.98 -2.81 2.18
CA VAL A 60 16.36 -3.17 2.57
C VAL A 60 16.88 -4.34 1.75
N HIS A 61 18.18 -4.63 1.86
CA HIS A 61 18.83 -5.82 1.30
C HIS A 61 18.68 -5.96 -0.23
N SER A 62 18.88 -4.89 -0.96
CA SER A 62 18.81 -4.83 -2.42
C SER A 62 17.42 -5.16 -3.00
N LYS A 63 16.37 -4.98 -2.22
CA LYS A 63 14.98 -5.11 -2.68
C LYS A 63 14.46 -3.85 -3.38
N GLY A 64 15.21 -2.74 -3.31
CA GLY A 64 14.79 -1.43 -3.79
C GLY A 64 13.78 -0.73 -2.88
N THR A 65 13.32 0.44 -3.26
CA THR A 65 12.28 1.18 -2.52
C THR A 65 10.88 0.78 -2.99
N ILE A 66 9.84 1.20 -2.27
CA ILE A 66 8.45 0.99 -2.73
C ILE A 66 8.24 1.66 -4.09
N LEU A 67 8.81 2.86 -4.29
CA LEU A 67 8.75 3.57 -5.56
C LEU A 67 9.43 2.78 -6.70
N ASP A 68 10.58 2.16 -6.43
CA ASP A 68 11.32 1.37 -7.44
C ASP A 68 10.56 0.13 -7.90
N LYS A 69 9.70 -0.41 -7.05
CA LYS A 69 8.88 -1.57 -7.37
C LYS A 69 7.73 -1.25 -8.33
N MET A 70 7.42 0.04 -8.52
CA MET A 70 6.34 0.46 -9.42
C MET A 70 6.78 0.37 -10.87
N TRP A 71 5.84 0.01 -11.74
CA TRP A 71 6.05 -0.01 -13.18
C TRP A 71 6.14 1.40 -13.77
N GLY A 72 6.97 1.55 -14.80
CA GLY A 72 7.01 2.74 -15.64
C GLY A 72 8.19 3.66 -15.40
N ASN A 73 8.14 4.83 -16.04
CA ASN A 73 9.10 5.91 -15.84
C ASN A 73 8.85 6.62 -14.48
N ASN A 74 9.67 7.61 -14.15
CA ASN A 74 9.61 8.25 -12.84
C ASN A 74 8.22 8.86 -12.54
N GLU A 75 7.61 9.55 -13.49
CA GLU A 75 6.27 10.15 -13.30
C GLU A 75 5.20 9.06 -13.13
N GLN A 76 5.27 8.01 -13.93
CA GLN A 76 4.36 6.87 -13.86
C GLN A 76 4.51 6.13 -12.51
N LYS A 77 5.74 5.96 -12.02
CA LYS A 77 5.99 5.35 -10.69
C LYS A 77 5.32 6.13 -9.57
N PHE A 78 5.39 7.46 -9.56
CA PHE A 78 4.70 8.28 -8.57
C PHE A 78 3.17 8.19 -8.69
N ALA A 79 2.64 8.16 -9.91
CA ALA A 79 1.21 7.93 -10.13
C ALA A 79 0.77 6.56 -9.60
N GLN A 80 1.55 5.52 -9.87
CA GLN A 80 1.31 4.16 -9.34
C GLN A 80 1.38 4.12 -7.82
N CYS A 81 2.36 4.79 -7.19
CA CYS A 81 2.45 4.88 -5.74
C CYS A 81 1.23 5.56 -5.12
N LYS A 82 0.72 6.62 -5.74
CA LYS A 82 -0.53 7.26 -5.26
C LYS A 82 -1.71 6.29 -5.28
N ALA A 83 -1.87 5.52 -6.35
CA ALA A 83 -2.92 4.51 -6.46
C ALA A 83 -2.72 3.38 -5.43
N LEU A 84 -1.47 2.90 -5.26
CA LEU A 84 -1.11 1.89 -4.26
C LEU A 84 -1.50 2.34 -2.85
N TYR A 85 -1.13 3.55 -2.44
CA TYR A 85 -1.45 4.05 -1.10
C TYR A 85 -2.94 4.37 -0.93
N LEU A 86 -3.62 4.82 -1.98
CA LEU A 86 -5.08 4.96 -1.94
C LEU A 86 -5.73 3.61 -1.68
N TYR A 87 -5.36 2.59 -2.45
CA TYR A 87 -5.85 1.22 -2.26
C TYR A 87 -5.55 0.70 -0.84
N MET A 88 -4.31 0.88 -0.36
CA MET A 88 -3.95 0.48 1.02
C MET A 88 -4.84 1.16 2.06
N MET A 89 -5.06 2.48 1.95
CA MET A 89 -5.81 3.24 2.95
C MET A 89 -7.31 2.92 2.94
N THR A 90 -7.86 2.58 1.78
CA THR A 90 -9.29 2.21 1.65
C THR A 90 -9.56 0.73 1.89
N HIS A 91 -8.57 -0.14 1.75
CA HIS A 91 -8.71 -1.57 2.08
C HIS A 91 -8.94 -1.75 3.59
N PRO A 92 -9.78 -2.68 4.04
CA PRO A 92 -9.91 -3.02 5.46
C PRO A 92 -8.56 -3.37 6.11
N GLY A 93 -8.45 -3.16 7.42
CA GLY A 93 -7.25 -3.45 8.21
C GLY A 93 -6.41 -2.24 8.57
N LYS A 94 -5.60 -2.38 9.62
CA LYS A 94 -4.69 -1.31 10.06
C LYS A 94 -3.49 -1.20 9.13
N LYS A 95 -2.93 -0.01 9.04
CA LYS A 95 -1.87 0.33 8.09
C LYS A 95 -0.52 0.41 8.79
N LEU A 96 0.49 -0.18 8.17
CA LEU A 96 1.88 -0.02 8.58
C LEU A 96 2.68 0.49 7.39
N ASN A 97 3.09 1.74 7.44
CA ASN A 97 3.97 2.35 6.45
C ASN A 97 5.29 2.73 7.10
N PHE A 98 6.40 2.24 6.55
CA PHE A 98 7.70 2.49 7.11
C PHE A 98 8.27 3.84 6.63
N MET A 99 9.12 4.45 7.46
CA MET A 99 9.71 5.77 7.23
C MET A 99 10.44 5.87 5.89
N GLY A 100 10.26 6.99 5.20
CA GLY A 100 10.82 7.25 3.88
C GLY A 100 9.89 6.91 2.71
N ASN A 101 8.96 5.98 2.91
CA ASN A 101 7.99 5.62 1.88
C ASN A 101 7.03 6.78 1.58
N GLU A 102 6.69 7.60 2.58
CA GLU A 102 5.69 8.68 2.50
C GLU A 102 6.13 9.87 1.63
N PHE A 103 7.41 9.97 1.30
CA PHE A 103 7.92 10.99 0.37
C PHE A 103 8.65 10.39 -0.85
N GLY A 104 8.54 9.07 -1.02
CA GLY A 104 9.10 8.36 -2.17
C GLY A 104 10.63 8.36 -2.16
N GLN A 105 11.25 7.99 -1.03
CA GLN A 105 12.70 7.87 -0.92
C GLN A 105 13.26 6.97 -2.03
N LEU A 106 14.35 7.42 -2.66
CA LEU A 106 14.99 6.70 -3.77
C LEU A 106 16.07 5.73 -3.30
N ARG A 107 16.54 5.89 -2.09
CA ARG A 107 17.54 5.02 -1.47
C ARG A 107 16.88 4.06 -0.50
N GLU A 108 17.33 2.81 -0.48
CA GLU A 108 16.94 1.85 0.54
C GLU A 108 17.22 2.39 1.95
N TRP A 109 16.37 2.01 2.88
CA TRP A 109 16.56 2.38 4.27
C TRP A 109 17.84 1.78 4.85
N SER A 110 18.51 2.54 5.70
CA SER A 110 19.69 2.13 6.43
C SER A 110 19.69 2.77 7.81
N GLU A 111 19.93 1.98 8.85
CA GLU A 111 20.04 2.47 10.22
C GLU A 111 21.23 3.42 10.42
N ALA A 112 22.26 3.31 9.58
CA ALA A 112 23.48 4.12 9.64
C ALA A 112 23.34 5.49 8.95
N LYS A 113 22.22 5.77 8.29
CA LYS A 113 22.04 6.98 7.48
C LYS A 113 20.70 7.65 7.77
N GLU A 114 20.74 8.98 7.84
CA GLU A 114 19.54 9.80 7.89
C GLU A 114 18.68 9.62 6.62
N GLN A 115 17.37 9.86 6.75
CA GLN A 115 16.45 9.89 5.61
C GLN A 115 16.82 11.02 4.64
N ASP A 116 16.57 10.81 3.36
CA ASP A 116 16.96 11.75 2.31
C ASP A 116 15.98 12.93 2.21
N TRP A 117 15.77 13.68 3.29
CA TRP A 117 14.84 14.83 3.34
C TRP A 117 15.08 15.87 2.27
N ILE A 118 16.31 15.94 1.74
CA ILE A 118 16.68 16.89 0.69
C ILE A 118 15.88 16.69 -0.60
N ILE A 119 15.38 15.49 -0.86
CA ILE A 119 14.60 15.21 -2.08
C ILE A 119 13.24 15.91 -2.09
N LEU A 120 12.74 16.37 -0.95
CA LEU A 120 11.53 17.20 -0.88
C LEU A 120 11.66 18.55 -1.60
N LYS A 121 12.88 18.96 -1.96
CA LYS A 121 13.12 20.13 -2.84
C LYS A 121 12.63 19.88 -4.28
N TYR A 122 12.49 18.63 -4.69
CA TYR A 122 11.98 18.28 -6.01
C TYR A 122 10.44 18.25 -6.01
N PRO A 123 9.81 18.98 -6.95
CA PRO A 123 8.35 19.14 -6.94
C PRO A 123 7.55 17.83 -6.92
N ILE A 124 8.05 16.77 -7.56
CA ILE A 124 7.36 15.48 -7.63
C ILE A 124 7.31 14.78 -6.26
N HIS A 125 8.40 14.85 -5.49
CA HIS A 125 8.48 14.29 -4.14
C HIS A 125 7.65 15.12 -3.15
N ASP A 126 7.72 16.45 -3.22
CA ASP A 126 6.91 17.35 -2.39
C ASP A 126 5.40 17.13 -2.65
N ALA A 127 5.00 17.05 -3.92
CA ALA A 127 3.62 16.78 -4.29
C ALA A 127 3.14 15.40 -3.79
N PHE A 128 3.99 14.39 -3.85
CA PHE A 128 3.68 13.07 -3.32
C PHE A 128 3.56 13.09 -1.80
N HIS A 129 4.47 13.75 -1.09
CA HIS A 129 4.42 13.91 0.36
C HIS A 129 3.14 14.64 0.82
N LYS A 130 2.77 15.74 0.16
CA LYS A 130 1.51 16.45 0.40
C LYS A 130 0.28 15.56 0.16
N TYR A 131 0.33 14.73 -0.88
CA TYR A 131 -0.72 13.74 -1.12
C TYR A 131 -0.83 12.75 0.05
N MET A 132 0.29 12.21 0.55
CA MET A 132 0.30 11.29 1.69
C MET A 132 -0.22 11.93 2.97
N ILE A 133 0.12 13.20 3.24
CA ILE A 133 -0.43 13.96 4.37
C ILE A 133 -1.95 14.04 4.24
N LYS A 134 -2.46 14.43 3.07
CA LYS A 134 -3.90 14.55 2.83
C LYS A 134 -4.62 13.21 2.97
N LEU A 135 -4.03 12.14 2.45
CA LEU A 135 -4.58 10.79 2.53
C LEU A 135 -4.68 10.31 4.00
N ASN A 136 -3.63 10.56 4.79
CA ASN A 136 -3.63 10.26 6.22
C ASN A 136 -4.68 11.09 7.00
N ASP A 137 -4.88 12.34 6.62
CA ASP A 137 -5.91 13.20 7.22
C ASP A 137 -7.31 12.65 6.96
N ILE A 138 -7.60 12.22 5.74
CA ILE A 138 -8.85 11.58 5.36
C ILE A 138 -9.03 10.30 6.18
N TYR A 139 -8.02 9.42 6.19
CA TYR A 139 -8.07 8.16 6.94
C TYR A 139 -8.39 8.38 8.43
N LYS A 140 -7.84 9.43 9.06
CA LYS A 140 -8.11 9.76 10.47
C LYS A 140 -9.49 10.35 10.72
N LYS A 141 -10.05 11.08 9.75
CA LYS A 141 -11.32 11.82 9.93
C LYS A 141 -12.53 10.98 9.58
N GLU A 142 -12.40 10.10 8.59
CA GLU A 142 -13.52 9.30 8.10
C GLU A 142 -13.76 8.09 8.99
N LYS A 143 -14.92 8.09 9.66
CA LYS A 143 -15.30 7.03 10.58
C LYS A 143 -15.41 5.65 9.93
N ALA A 144 -15.74 5.60 8.65
CA ALA A 144 -15.83 4.36 7.88
C ALA A 144 -14.53 3.53 7.95
N PHE A 145 -13.37 4.19 8.03
CA PHE A 145 -12.07 3.52 8.12
C PHE A 145 -11.69 3.04 9.53
N HIS A 146 -12.49 3.37 10.55
CA HIS A 146 -12.19 2.98 11.92
C HIS A 146 -12.68 1.56 12.26
N TYR A 147 -13.64 1.05 11.51
CA TYR A 147 -14.30 -0.25 11.75
C TYR A 147 -13.78 -1.33 10.79
N ASP A 148 -12.46 -1.37 10.61
CA ASP A 148 -11.76 -2.20 9.61
C ASP A 148 -12.02 -3.70 9.70
N TYR A 149 -12.38 -4.19 10.90
CA TYR A 149 -12.52 -5.64 11.15
C TYR A 149 -13.97 -6.12 11.19
N HIS A 150 -14.91 -5.24 10.85
CA HIS A 150 -16.32 -5.59 10.76
C HIS A 150 -16.70 -5.88 9.31
N LYS A 151 -17.04 -7.11 9.01
CA LYS A 151 -17.35 -7.58 7.66
C LYS A 151 -18.47 -6.77 7.01
N GLU A 152 -19.41 -6.29 7.80
CA GLU A 152 -20.57 -5.52 7.36
C GLU A 152 -20.19 -4.12 6.81
N ASN A 153 -18.98 -3.67 7.07
CA ASN A 153 -18.50 -2.34 6.65
C ASN A 153 -17.74 -2.36 5.32
N PHE A 154 -17.67 -3.51 4.67
CA PHE A 154 -17.02 -3.65 3.37
C PHE A 154 -17.91 -4.44 2.41
N GLU A 155 -18.13 -3.90 1.24
CA GLU A 155 -18.86 -4.52 0.15
C GLU A 155 -18.16 -4.28 -1.18
N TRP A 156 -18.00 -5.33 -1.98
CA TRP A 156 -17.62 -5.18 -3.37
C TRP A 156 -18.81 -4.73 -4.19
N LEU A 157 -18.74 -3.57 -4.81
CA LEU A 157 -19.75 -3.15 -5.79
C LEU A 157 -19.56 -3.89 -7.11
N ASP A 158 -18.34 -4.02 -7.56
CA ASP A 158 -17.94 -4.81 -8.70
C ASP A 158 -16.48 -5.23 -8.56
N CYS A 159 -16.19 -6.51 -8.61
CA CYS A 159 -14.85 -7.07 -8.54
C CYS A 159 -14.43 -7.80 -9.83
N HIS A 160 -15.20 -7.67 -10.92
CA HIS A 160 -15.01 -8.38 -12.18
C HIS A 160 -14.73 -7.49 -13.38
N GLN A 161 -14.33 -6.24 -13.15
CA GLN A 161 -14.00 -5.27 -14.21
C GLN A 161 -12.52 -5.35 -14.61
N GLU A 162 -12.02 -6.55 -14.88
CA GLU A 162 -10.62 -6.81 -15.20
C GLU A 162 -10.14 -5.99 -16.41
N GLU A 163 -10.97 -5.88 -17.45
CA GLU A 163 -10.64 -5.14 -18.67
C GLU A 163 -10.41 -3.64 -18.41
N ARG A 164 -11.08 -3.08 -17.40
CA ARG A 164 -11.02 -1.65 -17.07
C ARG A 164 -10.13 -1.36 -15.88
N CYS A 165 -9.67 -2.39 -15.16
CA CYS A 165 -8.93 -2.25 -13.91
C CYS A 165 -9.62 -1.32 -12.90
N ILE A 166 -10.96 -1.40 -12.81
CA ILE A 166 -11.80 -0.63 -11.88
C ILE A 166 -12.11 -1.52 -10.67
N TYR A 167 -11.99 -0.96 -9.48
CA TYR A 167 -12.19 -1.65 -8.19
C TYR A 167 -13.15 -0.87 -7.30
#